data_67444cf1004459aa866cd288769fd03b
#
_entry.id   67444cf1004459aa866cd288769fd03b
#
_cell.length_a   1.000
_cell.length_b   1.000
_cell.length_c   1.000
_cell.angle_alpha   90.00
_cell.angle_beta   90.00
_cell.angle_gamma   90.00
#
_symmetry.space_group_name_H-M   'P 1'
#
loop_
_entity.id
_entity.type
_entity.pdbx_description
1 polymer ?
#
loop_
_entity_poly.entity_id
_entity_poly.type
_entity_poly.pdbx_seq_one_letter_code
_entity_poly.pdbx_strand_id
1 'polypeptide(L)'
;MSNSSLPFTCALVTGGGGGIGKALSSYLISKGVKVLIAGRTESNLKATAQEIGAADYYLLDTGNTPAFPGFVSRVTTEHPELDCLINNAGVQRPLEVFKTPATEFLQKADQEIDINIRGPLHLSLALLDHFKTKPSAAIINVSSVLGFLPFSVINPVYNATKAWLHSWTVTLRTQLDWAGLGEKIKVIEIAPPAVETDLHRERENPDDNKKKNNPISLSIEEFMDEMSQKLEGGEVMITAGVGAKVVGKWYDAYGEQYSKATKKP
;
A
#
# COMPACT_ATOMS: atom_id res chain seq x y z
N MET A 1 4.58 21.85 -19.26
CA MET A 1 5.12 20.74 -18.46
C MET A 1 4.66 20.98 -17.03
N SER A 2 3.70 20.22 -16.51
CA SER A 2 3.26 20.36 -15.12
C SER A 2 4.43 19.88 -14.24
N ASN A 3 5.03 20.77 -13.44
CA ASN A 3 5.95 20.35 -12.40
C ASN A 3 5.13 19.56 -11.35
N SER A 4 5.11 18.23 -11.50
CA SER A 4 4.60 17.37 -10.42
C SER A 4 5.48 17.62 -9.19
N SER A 5 4.86 17.87 -8.03
CA SER A 5 5.57 17.98 -6.75
C SER A 5 6.03 16.61 -6.23
N LEU A 6 5.65 15.53 -6.91
CA LEU A 6 5.96 14.16 -6.51
C LEU A 6 7.42 13.81 -6.81
N PRO A 7 8.11 13.07 -5.93
CA PRO A 7 9.53 12.73 -6.08
C PRO A 7 9.79 11.57 -7.05
N PHE A 8 8.83 11.23 -7.92
CA PHE A 8 8.90 10.11 -8.86
C PHE A 8 8.10 10.41 -10.14
N THR A 9 8.43 9.72 -11.22
CA THR A 9 7.89 9.93 -12.57
C THR A 9 7.22 8.70 -13.18
N CYS A 10 7.57 7.50 -12.69
CA CYS A 10 7.00 6.23 -13.16
C CYS A 10 6.69 5.31 -11.97
N ALA A 11 5.43 4.94 -11.78
CA ALA A 11 4.97 4.17 -10.63
C ALA A 11 4.40 2.80 -11.02
N LEU A 12 4.82 1.75 -10.32
CA LEU A 12 4.18 0.42 -10.33
C LEU A 12 3.21 0.32 -9.16
N VAL A 13 1.92 0.13 -9.44
CA VAL A 13 0.86 0.02 -8.43
C VAL A 13 0.34 -1.41 -8.36
N THR A 14 0.65 -2.13 -7.28
CA THR A 14 0.06 -3.45 -7.05
C THR A 14 -1.40 -3.32 -6.57
N GLY A 15 -2.27 -4.22 -7.04
CA GLY A 15 -3.71 -4.10 -6.80
C GLY A 15 -4.34 -2.89 -7.51
N GLY A 16 -3.73 -2.44 -8.61
CA GLY A 16 -4.16 -1.26 -9.38
C GLY A 16 -5.47 -1.45 -10.17
N GLY A 17 -6.03 -2.67 -10.19
CA GLY A 17 -7.26 -2.97 -10.93
C GLY A 17 -8.57 -2.53 -10.25
N GLY A 18 -8.54 -1.94 -9.03
CA GLY A 18 -9.75 -1.52 -8.33
C GLY A 18 -9.50 -0.77 -7.03
N GLY A 19 -10.56 -0.29 -6.40
CA GLY A 19 -10.53 0.38 -5.09
C GLY A 19 -9.52 1.52 -5.01
N ILE A 20 -8.81 1.60 -3.89
CA ILE A 20 -7.78 2.62 -3.65
C ILE A 20 -6.67 2.56 -4.71
N GLY A 21 -6.24 1.36 -5.13
CA GLY A 21 -5.18 1.22 -6.12
C GLY A 21 -5.52 1.84 -7.48
N LYS A 22 -6.74 1.62 -7.97
CA LYS A 22 -7.24 2.26 -9.20
C LYS A 22 -7.35 3.78 -9.05
N ALA A 23 -7.93 4.24 -7.93
CA ALA A 23 -8.10 5.67 -7.68
C ALA A 23 -6.75 6.40 -7.57
N LEU A 24 -5.78 5.81 -6.85
CA LEU A 24 -4.42 6.32 -6.75
C LEU A 24 -3.72 6.34 -8.11
N SER A 25 -3.88 5.29 -8.91
CA SER A 25 -3.35 5.23 -10.28
C SER A 25 -3.90 6.34 -11.15
N SER A 26 -5.21 6.55 -11.15
CA SER A 26 -5.88 7.63 -11.89
C SER A 26 -5.39 9.02 -11.45
N TYR A 27 -5.27 9.24 -10.15
CA TYR A 27 -4.72 10.48 -9.60
C TYR A 27 -3.28 10.73 -10.08
N LEU A 28 -2.39 9.74 -9.99
CA LEU A 28 -1.01 9.87 -10.42
C LEU A 28 -0.89 10.18 -11.91
N ILE A 29 -1.71 9.55 -12.75
CA ILE A 29 -1.79 9.84 -14.18
C ILE A 29 -2.21 11.30 -14.42
N SER A 30 -3.19 11.81 -13.66
CA SER A 30 -3.61 13.22 -13.77
C SER A 30 -2.51 14.22 -13.40
N LYS A 31 -1.50 13.77 -12.62
CA LYS A 31 -0.31 14.56 -12.27
C LYS A 31 0.86 14.36 -13.26
N GLY A 32 0.65 13.60 -14.33
CA GLY A 32 1.67 13.36 -15.36
C GLY A 32 2.65 12.24 -15.02
N VAL A 33 2.38 11.43 -13.98
CA VAL A 33 3.17 10.25 -13.65
C VAL A 33 2.79 9.11 -14.60
N LYS A 34 3.78 8.43 -15.19
CA LYS A 34 3.58 7.19 -15.92
C LYS A 34 3.20 6.08 -14.93
N VAL A 35 2.07 5.41 -15.14
CA VAL A 35 1.59 4.39 -14.21
C VAL A 35 1.50 3.03 -14.88
N LEU A 36 2.04 2.03 -14.19
CA LEU A 36 1.96 0.61 -14.48
C LEU A 36 1.10 -0.03 -13.39
N ILE A 37 0.06 -0.76 -13.77
CA ILE A 37 -0.80 -1.44 -12.80
C ILE A 37 -0.53 -2.94 -12.78
N ALA A 38 -0.54 -3.54 -11.59
CA ALA A 38 -0.37 -4.99 -11.45
C ALA A 38 -1.47 -5.62 -10.59
N GLY A 39 -1.84 -6.86 -10.90
CA GLY A 39 -2.87 -7.60 -10.17
C GLY A 39 -3.09 -9.00 -10.72
N ARG A 40 -4.11 -9.71 -10.22
CA ARG A 40 -4.33 -11.14 -10.51
C ARG A 40 -5.28 -11.43 -11.67
N THR A 41 -6.14 -10.49 -12.04
CA THR A 41 -7.22 -10.71 -13.00
C THR A 41 -6.95 -9.89 -14.25
N GLU A 42 -6.49 -10.55 -15.31
CA GLU A 42 -6.07 -9.90 -16.55
C GLU A 42 -7.16 -9.06 -17.21
N SER A 43 -8.39 -9.60 -17.30
CA SER A 43 -9.53 -8.87 -17.90
C SER A 43 -9.83 -7.57 -17.15
N ASN A 44 -9.76 -7.59 -15.83
CA ASN A 44 -9.97 -6.40 -15.00
C ASN A 44 -8.82 -5.38 -15.15
N LEU A 45 -7.57 -5.86 -15.15
CA LEU A 45 -6.41 -4.99 -15.37
C LEU A 45 -6.46 -4.30 -16.72
N LYS A 46 -6.78 -5.06 -17.79
CA LYS A 46 -6.90 -4.51 -19.14
C LYS A 46 -8.01 -3.45 -19.23
N ALA A 47 -9.18 -3.72 -18.67
CA ALA A 47 -10.29 -2.77 -18.65
C ALA A 47 -9.92 -1.51 -17.85
N THR A 48 -9.32 -1.67 -16.66
CA THR A 48 -8.89 -0.55 -15.81
C THR A 48 -7.80 0.25 -16.51
N ALA A 49 -6.79 -0.39 -17.11
CA ALA A 49 -5.72 0.32 -17.82
C ALA A 49 -6.24 1.21 -18.94
N GLN A 50 -7.21 0.69 -19.73
CA GLN A 50 -7.87 1.46 -20.78
C GLN A 50 -8.70 2.63 -20.21
N GLU A 51 -9.42 2.41 -19.12
CA GLU A 51 -10.29 3.40 -18.50
C GLU A 51 -9.50 4.59 -17.92
N ILE A 52 -8.41 4.30 -17.19
CA ILE A 52 -7.64 5.36 -16.51
C ILE A 52 -6.45 5.89 -17.34
N GLY A 53 -6.13 5.25 -18.46
CA GLY A 53 -4.96 5.61 -19.28
C GLY A 53 -3.64 5.15 -18.70
N ALA A 54 -3.60 4.00 -17.98
CA ALA A 54 -2.35 3.43 -17.50
C ALA A 54 -1.44 3.02 -18.69
N ALA A 55 -0.13 3.22 -18.53
CA ALA A 55 0.83 2.99 -19.60
C ALA A 55 1.00 1.49 -19.93
N ASP A 56 0.86 0.64 -18.91
CA ASP A 56 0.91 -0.81 -19.06
C ASP A 56 0.19 -1.52 -17.89
N TYR A 57 -0.03 -2.85 -18.05
CA TYR A 57 -0.54 -3.68 -16.97
C TYR A 57 0.19 -5.03 -16.91
N TYR A 58 0.32 -5.58 -15.71
CA TYR A 58 1.04 -6.82 -15.45
C TYR A 58 0.21 -7.79 -14.63
N LEU A 59 0.16 -9.04 -15.12
CA LEU A 59 -0.39 -10.13 -14.31
C LEU A 59 0.60 -10.50 -13.21
N LEU A 60 0.22 -10.25 -11.97
CA LEU A 60 1.05 -10.51 -10.79
C LEU A 60 0.19 -10.92 -9.61
N ASP A 61 0.44 -12.11 -9.08
CA ASP A 61 -0.02 -12.50 -7.75
C ASP A 61 1.05 -12.13 -6.72
N THR A 62 0.75 -11.16 -5.88
CA THR A 62 1.66 -10.69 -4.83
C THR A 62 1.88 -11.71 -3.70
N GLY A 63 1.08 -12.78 -3.64
CA GLY A 63 1.32 -13.93 -2.77
C GLY A 63 2.32 -14.94 -3.34
N ASN A 64 2.62 -14.89 -4.64
CA ASN A 64 3.56 -15.80 -5.31
C ASN A 64 4.97 -15.18 -5.40
N THR A 65 5.65 -15.09 -4.27
CA THR A 65 7.00 -14.47 -4.20
C THR A 65 8.07 -15.14 -5.09
N PRO A 66 8.04 -16.45 -5.39
CA PRO A 66 8.97 -17.06 -6.35
C PRO A 66 8.91 -16.46 -7.77
N ALA A 67 7.80 -15.84 -8.17
CA ALA A 67 7.68 -15.19 -9.48
C ALA A 67 8.37 -13.81 -9.55
N PHE A 68 8.72 -13.20 -8.42
CA PHE A 68 9.20 -11.81 -8.39
C PHE A 68 10.53 -11.55 -9.09
N PRO A 69 11.57 -12.40 -9.02
CA PRO A 69 12.81 -12.12 -9.75
C PRO A 69 12.60 -11.96 -11.26
N GLY A 70 11.82 -12.85 -11.87
CA GLY A 70 11.46 -12.76 -13.29
C GLY A 70 10.59 -11.54 -13.60
N PHE A 71 9.60 -11.26 -12.75
CA PHE A 71 8.74 -10.09 -12.89
C PHE A 71 9.54 -8.77 -12.78
N VAL A 72 10.38 -8.62 -11.77
CA VAL A 72 11.19 -7.41 -11.57
C VAL A 72 12.18 -7.21 -12.72
N SER A 73 12.87 -8.27 -13.16
CA SER A 73 13.74 -8.20 -14.34
C SER A 73 12.98 -7.71 -15.58
N ARG A 74 11.77 -8.24 -15.81
CA ARG A 74 10.93 -7.84 -16.95
C ARG A 74 10.52 -6.37 -16.83
N VAL A 75 9.89 -5.97 -15.72
CA VAL A 75 9.34 -4.61 -15.58
C VAL A 75 10.42 -3.53 -15.61
N THR A 76 11.61 -3.79 -15.05
CA THR A 76 12.72 -2.83 -15.08
C THR A 76 13.43 -2.77 -16.43
N THR A 77 13.32 -3.81 -17.26
CA THR A 77 13.81 -3.81 -18.66
C THR A 77 12.85 -3.07 -19.58
N GLU A 78 11.54 -3.34 -19.46
CA GLU A 78 10.50 -2.69 -20.28
C GLU A 78 10.28 -1.22 -19.87
N HIS A 79 10.46 -0.91 -18.59
CA HIS A 79 10.30 0.43 -18.00
C HIS A 79 11.54 0.81 -17.16
N PRO A 80 12.68 1.09 -17.81
CA PRO A 80 13.90 1.46 -17.09
C PRO A 80 13.78 2.73 -16.27
N GLU A 81 12.79 3.58 -16.55
CA GLU A 81 12.46 4.79 -15.79
C GLU A 81 11.67 4.53 -14.49
N LEU A 82 11.23 3.28 -14.22
CA LEU A 82 10.49 2.95 -13.00
C LEU A 82 11.24 3.43 -11.76
N ASP A 83 10.61 4.34 -11.00
CA ASP A 83 11.19 4.99 -9.83
C ASP A 83 10.26 5.01 -8.61
N CYS A 84 9.06 4.39 -8.72
CA CYS A 84 8.14 4.26 -7.59
C CYS A 84 7.49 2.88 -7.53
N LEU A 85 7.48 2.26 -6.34
CA LEU A 85 6.68 1.08 -6.02
C LEU A 85 5.57 1.45 -5.05
N ILE A 86 4.32 1.13 -5.40
CA ILE A 86 3.16 1.27 -4.51
C ILE A 86 2.63 -0.11 -4.16
N ASN A 87 2.96 -0.57 -2.96
CA ASN A 87 2.46 -1.80 -2.35
C ASN A 87 1.04 -1.56 -1.81
N ASN A 88 0.06 -1.65 -2.71
CA ASN A 88 -1.35 -1.46 -2.37
C ASN A 88 -2.13 -2.78 -2.36
N ALA A 89 -1.71 -3.80 -3.10
CA ALA A 89 -2.38 -5.10 -3.08
C ALA A 89 -2.54 -5.63 -1.66
N GLY A 90 -3.74 -6.06 -1.32
CA GLY A 90 -4.04 -6.62 -0.02
C GLY A 90 -5.38 -7.35 -0.01
N VAL A 91 -5.54 -8.24 0.94
CA VAL A 91 -6.78 -8.95 1.22
C VAL A 91 -7.13 -8.83 2.70
N GLN A 92 -8.42 -8.87 3.00
CA GLN A 92 -8.96 -8.88 4.36
C GLN A 92 -10.05 -9.94 4.44
N ARG A 93 -9.91 -10.87 5.38
CA ARG A 93 -10.85 -11.97 5.57
C ARG A 93 -11.38 -12.01 6.98
N PRO A 94 -12.67 -12.30 7.17
CA PRO A 94 -13.20 -12.64 8.49
C PRO A 94 -12.65 -14.01 8.90
N LEU A 95 -11.92 -14.04 10.01
CA LEU A 95 -11.29 -15.24 10.58
C LEU A 95 -11.60 -15.30 12.07
N GLU A 96 -12.80 -15.80 12.38
CA GLU A 96 -13.26 -15.90 13.76
C GLU A 96 -12.86 -17.25 14.36
N VAL A 97 -12.05 -17.23 15.42
CA VAL A 97 -11.41 -18.42 16.03
C VAL A 97 -12.40 -19.54 16.38
N PHE A 98 -13.62 -19.17 16.83
CA PHE A 98 -14.63 -20.17 17.23
C PHE A 98 -15.66 -20.50 16.14
N LYS A 99 -15.62 -19.81 15.00
CA LYS A 99 -16.56 -20.02 13.89
C LYS A 99 -15.91 -20.64 12.67
N THR A 100 -14.64 -20.33 12.41
CA THR A 100 -13.92 -20.82 11.23
C THR A 100 -13.20 -22.12 11.58
N PRO A 101 -13.39 -23.23 10.83
CA PRO A 101 -12.61 -24.44 11.02
C PRO A 101 -11.11 -24.19 10.95
N ALA A 102 -10.33 -24.82 11.83
CA ALA A 102 -8.89 -24.52 11.98
C ALA A 102 -8.11 -24.65 10.65
N THR A 103 -8.40 -25.68 9.84
CA THR A 103 -7.73 -25.88 8.54
C THR A 103 -8.01 -24.72 7.58
N GLU A 104 -9.28 -24.29 7.50
CA GLU A 104 -9.68 -23.15 6.67
C GLU A 104 -9.07 -21.85 7.19
N PHE A 105 -9.10 -21.65 8.51
CA PHE A 105 -8.50 -20.49 9.17
C PHE A 105 -7.02 -20.36 8.79
N LEU A 106 -6.25 -21.43 8.98
CA LEU A 106 -4.80 -21.42 8.70
C LEU A 106 -4.52 -21.20 7.21
N GLN A 107 -5.25 -21.86 6.31
CA GLN A 107 -5.07 -21.66 4.86
C GLN A 107 -5.32 -20.19 4.45
N LYS A 108 -6.38 -19.58 4.96
CA LYS A 108 -6.73 -18.19 4.67
C LYS A 108 -5.74 -17.22 5.32
N ALA A 109 -5.29 -17.52 6.54
CA ALA A 109 -4.28 -16.74 7.26
C ALA A 109 -2.95 -16.72 6.50
N ASP A 110 -2.46 -17.88 6.06
CA ASP A 110 -1.22 -17.98 5.29
C ASP A 110 -1.28 -17.19 3.98
N GLN A 111 -2.41 -17.25 3.25
CA GLN A 111 -2.61 -16.44 2.05
C GLN A 111 -2.64 -14.93 2.36
N GLU A 112 -3.21 -14.53 3.48
CA GLU A 112 -3.22 -13.13 3.91
C GLU A 112 -1.80 -12.65 4.25
N ILE A 113 -1.01 -13.48 4.93
CA ILE A 113 0.39 -13.23 5.25
C ILE A 113 1.22 -13.12 3.97
N ASP A 114 1.04 -14.05 3.03
CA ASP A 114 1.77 -14.04 1.76
C ASP A 114 1.51 -12.75 0.98
N ILE A 115 0.26 -12.34 0.85
CA ILE A 115 -0.13 -11.16 0.08
C ILE A 115 0.22 -9.86 0.81
N ASN A 116 -0.11 -9.74 2.11
CA ASN A 116 -0.04 -8.47 2.84
C ASN A 116 1.35 -8.21 3.47
N ILE A 117 2.17 -9.25 3.67
CA ILE A 117 3.51 -9.16 4.29
C ILE A 117 4.60 -9.50 3.28
N ARG A 118 4.63 -10.75 2.79
CA ARG A 118 5.72 -11.22 1.91
C ARG A 118 5.74 -10.48 0.59
N GLY A 119 4.57 -10.20 0.02
CA GLY A 119 4.45 -9.42 -1.22
C GLY A 119 5.18 -8.07 -1.15
N PRO A 120 4.77 -7.16 -0.25
CA PRO A 120 5.43 -5.86 -0.07
C PRO A 120 6.91 -5.96 0.29
N LEU A 121 7.28 -6.88 1.19
CA LEU A 121 8.66 -7.10 1.59
C LEU A 121 9.55 -7.47 0.39
N HIS A 122 9.18 -8.53 -0.31
CA HIS A 122 9.99 -9.06 -1.41
C HIS A 122 10.06 -8.11 -2.60
N LEU A 123 8.94 -7.46 -3.00
CA LEU A 123 8.97 -6.47 -4.09
C LEU A 123 9.83 -5.26 -3.73
N SER A 124 9.71 -4.75 -2.51
CA SER A 124 10.52 -3.61 -2.06
C SER A 124 12.01 -3.94 -2.14
N LEU A 125 12.43 -5.10 -1.61
CA LEU A 125 13.84 -5.50 -1.63
C LEU A 125 14.33 -5.80 -3.05
N ALA A 126 13.53 -6.44 -3.89
CA ALA A 126 13.92 -6.78 -5.26
C ALA A 126 14.08 -5.56 -6.17
N LEU A 127 13.38 -4.44 -5.88
CA LEU A 127 13.50 -3.18 -6.62
C LEU A 127 14.56 -2.23 -6.04
N LEU A 128 15.11 -2.51 -4.87
CA LEU A 128 15.98 -1.55 -4.17
C LEU A 128 17.23 -1.20 -4.97
N ASP A 129 17.89 -2.19 -5.59
CA ASP A 129 19.08 -1.94 -6.40
C ASP A 129 18.75 -1.14 -7.67
N HIS A 130 17.61 -1.38 -8.28
CA HIS A 130 17.13 -0.56 -9.39
C HIS A 130 16.86 0.89 -8.94
N PHE A 131 16.21 1.10 -7.79
CA PHE A 131 15.93 2.43 -7.25
C PHE A 131 17.20 3.20 -6.85
N LYS A 132 18.25 2.52 -6.41
CA LYS A 132 19.57 3.15 -6.18
C LYS A 132 20.17 3.78 -7.45
N THR A 133 19.79 3.34 -8.64
CA THR A 133 20.27 3.92 -9.91
C THR A 133 19.52 5.20 -10.29
N LYS A 134 18.37 5.49 -9.67
CA LYS A 134 17.53 6.65 -10.02
C LYS A 134 18.03 7.94 -9.35
N PRO A 135 17.74 9.12 -9.92
CA PRO A 135 17.99 10.39 -9.24
C PRO A 135 17.17 10.51 -7.94
N SER A 136 15.91 10.08 -8.00
CA SER A 136 14.98 9.99 -6.86
C SER A 136 14.11 8.77 -7.04
N ALA A 137 13.64 8.18 -5.95
CA ALA A 137 12.71 7.04 -5.97
C ALA A 137 11.79 7.05 -4.76
N ALA A 138 10.71 6.25 -4.80
CA ALA A 138 9.81 6.11 -3.67
C ALA A 138 9.32 4.65 -3.50
N ILE A 139 9.12 4.25 -2.25
CA ILE A 139 8.38 3.04 -1.87
C ILE A 139 7.19 3.51 -1.03
N ILE A 140 5.99 3.26 -1.51
CA ILE A 140 4.75 3.61 -0.82
C ILE A 140 4.06 2.33 -0.36
N ASN A 141 3.85 2.19 0.94
CA ASN A 141 3.17 1.04 1.53
C ASN A 141 1.77 1.45 2.00
N VAL A 142 0.75 0.78 1.48
CA VAL A 142 -0.63 0.98 1.92
C VAL A 142 -0.93 0.04 3.09
N SER A 143 -0.79 0.57 4.31
CA SER A 143 -1.11 -0.13 5.56
C SER A 143 -2.60 -0.03 5.90
N SER A 144 -2.96 0.31 7.12
CA SER A 144 -4.32 0.60 7.59
C SER A 144 -4.25 1.22 8.99
N VAL A 145 -5.25 1.99 9.38
CA VAL A 145 -5.44 2.40 10.78
C VAL A 145 -5.55 1.20 11.72
N LEU A 146 -5.96 0.02 11.21
CA LEU A 146 -6.02 -1.24 11.95
C LEU A 146 -4.64 -1.79 12.32
N GLY A 147 -3.58 -1.31 11.68
CA GLY A 147 -2.20 -1.59 12.07
C GLY A 147 -1.77 -0.82 13.33
N PHE A 148 -2.45 0.27 13.66
CA PHE A 148 -2.19 1.11 14.85
C PHE A 148 -3.13 0.75 16.01
N LEU A 149 -4.38 0.41 15.71
CA LEU A 149 -5.41 0.02 16.67
C LEU A 149 -6.28 -1.10 16.08
N PRO A 150 -6.15 -2.37 16.55
CA PRO A 150 -6.78 -3.54 15.94
C PRO A 150 -8.24 -3.74 16.37
N PHE A 151 -9.11 -2.74 16.19
CA PHE A 151 -10.51 -2.80 16.66
C PHE A 151 -11.42 -3.66 15.78
N SER A 152 -11.01 -4.08 14.59
CA SER A 152 -11.76 -5.03 13.76
C SER A 152 -11.52 -6.46 14.23
N VAL A 153 -12.24 -6.89 15.27
CA VAL A 153 -12.01 -8.16 15.98
C VAL A 153 -12.18 -9.40 15.07
N ILE A 154 -13.04 -9.31 14.06
CA ILE A 154 -13.26 -10.39 13.09
C ILE A 154 -12.14 -10.55 12.06
N ASN A 155 -11.16 -9.63 12.03
CA ASN A 155 -10.04 -9.65 11.09
C ASN A 155 -8.68 -9.71 11.81
N PRO A 156 -8.43 -10.71 12.68
CA PRO A 156 -7.23 -10.72 13.52
C PRO A 156 -5.94 -10.79 12.71
N VAL A 157 -5.92 -11.58 11.64
CA VAL A 157 -4.74 -11.73 10.78
C VAL A 157 -4.50 -10.45 9.99
N TYR A 158 -5.53 -9.86 9.39
CA TYR A 158 -5.40 -8.58 8.69
C TYR A 158 -4.81 -7.48 9.57
N ASN A 159 -5.36 -7.29 10.78
CA ASN A 159 -4.85 -6.31 11.73
C ASN A 159 -3.35 -6.52 11.99
N ALA A 160 -2.95 -7.77 12.23
CA ALA A 160 -1.56 -8.14 12.48
C ALA A 160 -0.66 -7.89 11.25
N THR A 161 -1.14 -8.22 10.03
CA THR A 161 -0.37 -7.97 8.80
C THR A 161 -0.16 -6.47 8.56
N LYS A 162 -1.15 -5.63 8.90
CA LYS A 162 -1.03 -4.18 8.74
C LYS A 162 -0.17 -3.53 9.84
N ALA A 163 -0.18 -4.07 11.05
CA ALA A 163 0.78 -3.68 12.10
C ALA A 163 2.21 -4.06 11.73
N TRP A 164 2.43 -5.22 11.14
CA TRP A 164 3.71 -5.63 10.60
C TRP A 164 4.18 -4.67 9.49
N LEU A 165 3.31 -4.34 8.54
CA LEU A 165 3.64 -3.46 7.42
C LEU A 165 3.95 -2.04 7.90
N HIS A 166 3.24 -1.52 8.90
CA HIS A 166 3.58 -0.26 9.57
C HIS A 166 4.99 -0.32 10.17
N SER A 167 5.28 -1.32 11.01
CA SER A 167 6.60 -1.50 11.64
C SER A 167 7.72 -1.62 10.60
N TRP A 168 7.50 -2.42 9.55
CA TRP A 168 8.43 -2.57 8.44
C TRP A 168 8.69 -1.23 7.74
N THR A 169 7.65 -0.45 7.45
CA THR A 169 7.77 0.83 6.74
C THR A 169 8.61 1.83 7.52
N VAL A 170 8.33 1.96 8.81
CA VAL A 170 9.10 2.85 9.71
C VAL A 170 10.56 2.42 9.80
N THR A 171 10.80 1.13 9.96
CA THR A 171 12.16 0.57 10.07
C THR A 171 12.94 0.69 8.76
N LEU A 172 12.30 0.40 7.61
CA LEU A 172 12.93 0.54 6.29
C LEU A 172 13.36 1.99 6.05
N ARG A 173 12.53 2.97 6.39
CA ARG A 173 12.88 4.40 6.31
C ARG A 173 14.13 4.70 7.10
N THR A 174 14.18 4.29 8.36
CA THR A 174 15.35 4.48 9.23
C THR A 174 16.62 3.80 8.68
N GLN A 175 16.50 2.58 8.15
CA GLN A 175 17.66 1.88 7.57
C GLN A 175 18.18 2.57 6.31
N LEU A 176 17.29 3.13 5.48
CA LEU A 176 17.71 3.93 4.31
C LEU A 176 18.38 5.24 4.74
N ASP A 177 17.88 5.90 5.79
CA ASP A 177 18.54 7.09 6.37
C ASP A 177 19.95 6.73 6.89
N TRP A 178 20.09 5.61 7.59
CA TRP A 178 21.39 5.13 8.06
C TRP A 178 22.37 4.79 6.93
N ALA A 179 21.85 4.32 5.80
CA ALA A 179 22.63 4.04 4.60
C ALA A 179 22.98 5.31 3.80
N GLY A 180 22.47 6.49 4.19
CA GLY A 180 22.64 7.75 3.43
C GLY A 180 21.77 7.79 2.16
N LEU A 181 20.73 6.98 2.10
CA LEU A 181 19.82 6.84 0.95
C LEU A 181 18.43 7.48 1.19
N GLY A 182 18.13 7.95 2.41
CA GLY A 182 16.79 8.44 2.78
C GLY A 182 16.34 9.68 2.00
N GLU A 183 17.28 10.53 1.57
CA GLU A 183 16.95 11.66 0.67
C GLU A 183 16.66 11.19 -0.76
N LYS A 184 17.27 10.09 -1.18
CA LYS A 184 17.15 9.55 -2.54
C LYS A 184 15.97 8.60 -2.70
N ILE A 185 15.69 7.74 -1.71
CA ILE A 185 14.61 6.74 -1.72
C ILE A 185 13.66 7.05 -0.58
N LYS A 186 12.55 7.72 -0.88
CA LYS A 186 11.53 8.05 0.12
C LYS A 186 10.66 6.84 0.43
N VAL A 187 10.42 6.58 1.72
CA VAL A 187 9.51 5.52 2.17
C VAL A 187 8.29 6.17 2.80
N ILE A 188 7.15 6.00 2.14
CA ILE A 188 5.88 6.64 2.51
C ILE A 188 4.91 5.56 2.98
N GLU A 189 4.15 5.84 4.03
CA GLU A 189 3.05 5.02 4.50
C GLU A 189 1.73 5.73 4.24
N ILE A 190 0.79 5.02 3.63
CA ILE A 190 -0.61 5.43 3.56
C ILE A 190 -1.40 4.46 4.45
N ALA A 191 -2.06 4.99 5.48
CA ALA A 191 -2.87 4.21 6.43
C ALA A 191 -4.36 4.59 6.31
N PRO A 192 -5.10 3.97 5.38
CA PRO A 192 -6.52 4.26 5.20
C PRO A 192 -7.34 3.88 6.44
N PRO A 193 -8.38 4.66 6.78
CA PRO A 193 -9.50 4.20 7.62
C PRO A 193 -10.41 3.26 6.80
N ALA A 194 -11.64 3.04 7.24
CA ALA A 194 -12.65 2.40 6.40
C ALA A 194 -12.95 3.27 5.18
N VAL A 195 -12.77 2.70 3.96
CA VAL A 195 -13.03 3.34 2.67
C VAL A 195 -13.97 2.43 1.87
N GLU A 196 -14.92 3.01 1.15
CA GLU A 196 -15.89 2.29 0.32
C GLU A 196 -15.23 1.55 -0.85
N THR A 197 -14.71 0.35 -0.57
CA THR A 197 -14.08 -0.53 -1.57
C THR A 197 -14.64 -1.95 -1.45
N ASP A 198 -14.22 -2.85 -2.33
CA ASP A 198 -14.58 -4.27 -2.26
C ASP A 198 -13.63 -5.09 -1.36
N LEU A 199 -12.90 -4.43 -0.47
CA LEU A 199 -12.00 -5.11 0.48
C LEU A 199 -12.77 -6.09 1.40
N HIS A 200 -14.00 -5.75 1.75
CA HIS A 200 -14.88 -6.52 2.62
C HIS A 200 -15.72 -7.61 1.92
N ARG A 201 -15.42 -7.91 0.64
CA ARG A 201 -16.22 -8.83 -0.20
C ARG A 201 -16.41 -10.24 0.37
N GLU A 202 -15.55 -10.70 1.28
CA GLU A 202 -15.65 -12.02 1.93
C GLU A 202 -16.38 -11.96 3.29
N ARG A 203 -16.86 -10.80 3.72
CA ARG A 203 -17.66 -10.66 4.92
C ARG A 203 -19.12 -11.11 4.69
N GLU A 204 -19.80 -11.47 5.76
CA GLU A 204 -21.25 -11.77 5.75
C GLU A 204 -22.06 -10.61 5.16
N ASN A 205 -21.67 -9.38 5.48
CA ASN A 205 -22.17 -8.16 4.80
C ASN A 205 -21.00 -7.48 4.05
N PRO A 206 -20.85 -7.72 2.74
CA PRO A 206 -19.78 -7.10 1.93
C PRO A 206 -19.85 -5.58 1.86
N ASP A 207 -21.01 -5.01 2.16
CA ASP A 207 -21.27 -3.57 2.11
C ASP A 207 -21.13 -2.88 3.48
N ASP A 208 -20.59 -3.54 4.50
CA ASP A 208 -20.50 -2.98 5.84
C ASP A 208 -19.53 -1.79 5.96
N ASN A 209 -18.66 -1.58 4.97
CA ASN A 209 -17.79 -0.40 4.85
C ASN A 209 -18.36 0.70 3.94
N LYS A 210 -19.53 0.50 3.34
CA LYS A 210 -20.17 1.56 2.55
C LYS A 210 -20.82 2.60 3.48
N LYS A 211 -20.78 3.88 3.11
CA LYS A 211 -21.33 5.01 3.94
C LYS A 211 -22.76 4.81 4.36
N LYS A 212 -23.61 4.19 3.50
CA LYS A 212 -25.00 3.86 3.83
C LYS A 212 -25.15 2.97 5.07
N ASN A 213 -24.13 2.12 5.34
CA ASN A 213 -24.11 1.17 6.46
C ASN A 213 -23.13 1.60 7.57
N ASN A 214 -22.15 2.43 7.23
CA ASN A 214 -21.13 2.93 8.15
C ASN A 214 -20.84 4.42 7.85
N PRO A 215 -21.54 5.36 8.51
CA PRO A 215 -21.41 6.79 8.21
C PRO A 215 -20.01 7.39 8.44
N ILE A 216 -19.13 6.72 9.20
CA ILE A 216 -17.75 7.17 9.42
C ILE A 216 -16.78 6.69 8.33
N SER A 217 -17.22 5.81 7.42
CA SER A 217 -16.44 5.42 6.26
C SER A 217 -16.31 6.59 5.29
N LEU A 218 -15.18 6.65 4.60
CA LEU A 218 -14.97 7.62 3.54
C LEU A 218 -15.38 7.03 2.19
N SER A 219 -15.92 7.84 1.31
CA SER A 219 -15.95 7.48 -0.11
C SER A 219 -14.51 7.44 -0.66
N ILE A 220 -14.33 6.84 -1.83
CA ILE A 220 -13.02 6.85 -2.50
C ILE A 220 -12.58 8.30 -2.78
N GLU A 221 -13.50 9.16 -3.24
CA GLU A 221 -13.22 10.56 -3.53
C GLU A 221 -12.76 11.31 -2.28
N GLU A 222 -13.52 11.23 -1.18
CA GLU A 222 -13.16 11.88 0.09
C GLU A 222 -11.78 11.42 0.60
N PHE A 223 -11.51 10.10 0.49
CA PHE A 223 -10.20 9.57 0.88
C PHE A 223 -9.08 10.13 -0.02
N MET A 224 -9.30 10.16 -1.34
CA MET A 224 -8.31 10.65 -2.29
C MET A 224 -8.05 12.14 -2.16
N ASP A 225 -9.06 12.94 -1.84
CA ASP A 225 -8.92 14.39 -1.64
C ASP A 225 -7.97 14.71 -0.49
N GLU A 226 -8.14 14.06 0.67
CA GLU A 226 -7.24 14.28 1.82
C GLU A 226 -5.85 13.66 1.57
N MET A 227 -5.80 12.43 1.03
CA MET A 227 -4.56 11.69 0.81
C MET A 227 -3.66 12.41 -0.21
N SER A 228 -4.23 12.90 -1.31
CA SER A 228 -3.47 13.54 -2.37
C SER A 228 -2.80 14.84 -1.91
N GLN A 229 -3.51 15.67 -1.15
CA GLN A 229 -2.96 16.90 -0.58
C GLN A 229 -1.74 16.62 0.31
N LYS A 230 -1.82 15.59 1.14
CA LYS A 230 -0.72 15.17 2.03
C LYS A 230 0.45 14.59 1.26
N LEU A 231 0.17 13.80 0.23
CA LEU A 231 1.21 13.23 -0.65
C LEU A 231 1.95 14.34 -1.40
N GLU A 232 1.25 15.33 -1.95
CA GLU A 232 1.83 16.52 -2.59
C GLU A 232 2.59 17.41 -1.59
N GLY A 233 2.14 17.44 -0.34
CA GLY A 233 2.80 18.12 0.77
C GLY A 233 4.08 17.43 1.25
N GLY A 234 4.40 16.25 0.71
CA GLY A 234 5.62 15.51 1.07
C GLY A 234 5.52 14.77 2.41
N GLU A 235 4.31 14.56 2.96
CA GLU A 235 4.13 13.79 4.18
C GLU A 235 4.55 12.34 3.97
N VAL A 236 5.30 11.78 4.93
CA VAL A 236 5.75 10.37 4.89
C VAL A 236 4.84 9.41 5.65
N MET A 237 3.86 9.96 6.38
CA MET A 237 2.80 9.22 7.06
C MET A 237 1.46 9.87 6.72
N ILE A 238 0.67 9.18 5.89
CA ILE A 238 -0.56 9.72 5.31
C ILE A 238 -1.76 8.91 5.80
N THR A 239 -2.77 9.59 6.30
CA THR A 239 -4.08 9.01 6.64
C THR A 239 -5.17 10.05 6.40
N ALA A 240 -6.44 9.65 6.47
CA ALA A 240 -7.58 10.53 6.22
C ALA A 240 -8.69 10.34 7.27
N GLY A 241 -9.57 11.31 7.40
CA GLY A 241 -10.76 11.27 8.25
C GLY A 241 -10.42 10.89 9.69
N VAL A 242 -11.19 9.94 10.24
CA VAL A 242 -11.00 9.45 11.63
C VAL A 242 -9.63 8.81 11.86
N GLY A 243 -8.93 8.39 10.80
CA GLY A 243 -7.59 7.82 10.88
C GLY A 243 -6.58 8.80 11.47
N ALA A 244 -6.72 10.10 11.20
CA ALA A 244 -5.83 11.12 11.72
C ALA A 244 -5.72 11.08 13.25
N LYS A 245 -6.84 10.86 13.94
CA LYS A 245 -6.86 10.75 15.41
C LYS A 245 -6.17 9.48 15.92
N VAL A 246 -6.31 8.35 15.23
CA VAL A 246 -5.69 7.07 15.63
C VAL A 246 -4.19 7.13 15.44
N VAL A 247 -3.75 7.52 14.25
CA VAL A 247 -2.34 7.61 13.87
C VAL A 247 -1.63 8.69 14.70
N GLY A 248 -2.25 9.88 14.86
CA GLY A 248 -1.70 10.96 15.67
C GLY A 248 -1.39 10.52 17.11
N LYS A 249 -2.33 9.84 17.77
CA LYS A 249 -2.10 9.32 19.13
C LYS A 249 -0.93 8.35 19.23
N TRP A 250 -0.73 7.52 18.20
CA TRP A 250 0.41 6.61 18.19
C TRP A 250 1.73 7.37 18.09
N TYR A 251 1.80 8.34 17.18
CA TYR A 251 3.01 9.16 17.03
C TYR A 251 3.27 10.07 18.24
N ASP A 252 2.23 10.63 18.86
CA ASP A 252 2.34 11.40 20.11
C ASP A 252 2.93 10.55 21.23
N ALA A 253 2.53 9.28 21.33
CA ALA A 253 3.00 8.38 22.39
C ALA A 253 4.41 7.82 22.12
N TYR A 254 4.74 7.47 20.88
CA TYR A 254 5.93 6.66 20.56
C TYR A 254 6.91 7.32 19.59
N GLY A 255 6.50 8.32 18.82
CA GLY A 255 7.32 8.90 17.75
C GLY A 255 8.64 9.50 18.27
N GLU A 256 8.60 10.26 19.34
CA GLU A 256 9.81 10.82 19.96
C GLU A 256 10.72 9.73 20.53
N GLN A 257 10.13 8.73 21.21
CA GLN A 257 10.88 7.60 21.78
C GLN A 257 11.57 6.80 20.68
N TYR A 258 10.85 6.52 19.59
CA TYR A 258 11.41 5.85 18.41
C TYR A 258 12.58 6.64 17.82
N SER A 259 12.39 7.93 17.57
CA SER A 259 13.43 8.80 17.01
C SER A 259 14.69 8.86 17.89
N LYS A 260 14.53 8.88 19.22
CA LYS A 260 15.68 8.86 20.16
C LYS A 260 16.40 7.50 20.14
N ALA A 261 15.63 6.39 20.14
CA ALA A 261 16.17 5.04 20.19
C ALA A 261 16.88 4.62 18.90
N THR A 262 16.53 5.24 17.76
CA THR A 262 17.03 4.89 16.43
C THR A 262 18.03 5.89 15.87
N LYS A 263 18.56 6.80 16.68
CA LYS A 263 19.70 7.63 16.25
C LYS A 263 20.87 6.73 15.86
N LYS A 264 21.44 6.99 14.67
CA LYS A 264 22.66 6.28 14.25
C LYS A 264 23.75 6.57 15.28
N PRO A 265 24.45 5.53 15.79
CA PRO A 265 25.57 5.70 16.71
C PRO A 265 26.70 6.54 16.11
#